data_65c513e998f4f04be918630237e4bdb5
#
_entry.id   65c513e998f4f04be918630237e4bdb5
#
_cell.length_a   1.000
_cell.length_b   1.000
_cell.length_c   1.000
_cell.angle_alpha   90.00
_cell.angle_beta   90.00
_cell.angle_gamma   90.00
#
_symmetry.space_group_name_H-M   'P 1'
#
loop_
_entity.id
_entity.type
_entity.pdbx_description
1 polymer ?
#
loop_
_entity_poly.entity_id
_entity_poly.type
_entity_poly.pdbx_seq_one_letter_code
_entity_poly.pdbx_strand_id
1 'polypeptide(L)'
;MLSANPIEKSFELAASRCEDLTPLVYARLHREYPETRAMFRSEGSELVKGSMLAMTIESILDFAGERSGKFRMITAEVISHDAYGTPRHLFLAFFGVIADTLRDLLGAEWTDEIDAVWKELLVEIEQVIARQMAE
;
A
#
# COMPACT_ATOMS: atom_id res chain seq x y z
N MET A 1 0.56 -23.79 10.92
CA MET A 1 0.56 -23.18 10.67
C MET A 1 0.37 -22.27 10.89
N LEU A 2 0.58 -21.81 10.96
CA LEU A 2 0.26 -21.00 11.20
C LEU A 2 -0.46 -20.18 10.74
N SER A 3 -1.04 -19.74 11.20
CA SER A 3 -1.99 -18.92 10.56
C SER A 3 -1.41 -17.59 10.23
N ALA A 4 -1.71 -17.17 9.06
CA ALA A 4 -1.35 -15.86 8.59
C ALA A 4 -1.97 -14.81 9.52
N ASN A 5 -1.28 -13.68 9.70
CA ASN A 5 -1.88 -12.56 10.40
C ASN A 5 -3.00 -11.99 9.52
N PRO A 6 -3.89 -11.16 10.07
CA PRO A 6 -5.03 -10.64 9.29
C PRO A 6 -4.63 -9.85 8.04
N ILE A 7 -3.50 -9.16 8.08
CA ILE A 7 -3.01 -8.42 6.91
C ILE A 7 -2.67 -9.39 5.79
N GLU A 8 -1.87 -10.41 6.12
CA GLU A 8 -1.49 -11.42 5.14
C GLU A 8 -2.72 -12.13 4.59
N LYS A 9 -3.66 -12.44 5.47
CA LYS A 9 -4.89 -13.10 5.06
C LYS A 9 -5.69 -12.26 4.07
N SER A 10 -5.73 -10.94 4.29
CA SER A 10 -6.47 -10.07 3.39
C SER A 10 -5.88 -10.10 1.97
N PHE A 11 -4.55 -10.16 1.86
CA PHE A 11 -3.92 -10.28 0.55
C PHE A 11 -4.16 -11.65 -0.07
N GLU A 12 -4.14 -12.71 0.73
CA GLU A 12 -4.39 -14.05 0.22
C GLU A 12 -5.81 -14.19 -0.33
N LEU A 13 -6.78 -13.65 0.39
CA LEU A 13 -8.16 -13.68 -0.06
C LEU A 13 -8.33 -12.87 -1.35
N ALA A 14 -7.66 -11.72 -1.41
CA ALA A 14 -7.72 -10.89 -2.62
C ALA A 14 -7.12 -11.63 -3.81
N ALA A 15 -6.01 -12.33 -3.60
CA ALA A 15 -5.36 -13.08 -4.68
C ALA A 15 -6.26 -14.18 -5.22
N SER A 16 -7.14 -14.73 -4.40
CA SER A 16 -8.07 -15.75 -4.85
C SER A 16 -9.21 -15.18 -5.69
N ARG A 17 -9.41 -13.86 -5.63
CA ARG A 17 -10.51 -13.21 -6.36
C ARG A 17 -10.04 -12.38 -7.53
N CYS A 18 -8.77 -11.99 -7.53
CA CYS A 18 -8.24 -11.08 -8.53
C CYS A 18 -6.80 -11.45 -8.83
N GLU A 19 -6.52 -11.71 -10.09
CA GLU A 19 -5.19 -12.16 -10.50
C GLU A 19 -4.16 -11.05 -10.34
N ASP A 20 -4.56 -9.80 -10.61
CA ASP A 20 -3.63 -8.68 -10.57
C ASP A 20 -4.35 -7.46 -10.00
N LEU A 21 -3.93 -7.01 -8.84
CA LEU A 21 -4.52 -5.86 -8.16
C LEU A 21 -4.16 -4.54 -8.81
N THR A 22 -3.12 -4.52 -9.64
CA THR A 22 -2.58 -3.26 -10.16
C THR A 22 -3.64 -2.36 -10.80
N PRO A 23 -4.47 -2.85 -11.73
CA PRO A 23 -5.46 -1.96 -12.33
C PRO A 23 -6.47 -1.41 -11.34
N LEU A 24 -6.87 -2.22 -10.36
CA LEU A 24 -7.85 -1.80 -9.38
C LEU A 24 -7.30 -0.72 -8.45
N VAL A 25 -6.08 -0.92 -7.98
CA VAL A 25 -5.44 0.01 -7.07
C VAL A 25 -5.23 1.36 -7.75
N TYR A 26 -4.69 1.36 -8.97
CA TYR A 26 -4.40 2.62 -9.64
C TYR A 26 -5.64 3.32 -10.15
N ALA A 27 -6.69 2.57 -10.52
CA ALA A 27 -7.96 3.19 -10.89
C ALA A 27 -8.54 3.95 -9.70
N ARG A 28 -8.48 3.35 -8.51
CA ARG A 28 -8.96 4.04 -7.31
C ARG A 28 -8.08 5.23 -6.96
N LEU A 29 -6.77 5.06 -7.04
CA LEU A 29 -5.84 6.14 -6.74
C LEU A 29 -6.11 7.37 -7.61
N HIS A 30 -6.25 7.15 -8.91
CA HIS A 30 -6.48 8.27 -9.84
C HIS A 30 -7.87 8.88 -9.69
N ARG A 31 -8.84 8.07 -9.27
CA ARG A 31 -10.19 8.59 -9.03
C ARG A 31 -10.26 9.45 -7.79
N GLU A 32 -9.63 9.01 -6.71
CA GLU A 32 -9.67 9.72 -5.44
C GLU A 32 -8.64 10.85 -5.37
N TYR A 33 -7.56 10.71 -6.12
CA TYR A 33 -6.49 11.71 -6.14
C TYR A 33 -6.13 11.98 -7.61
N PRO A 34 -6.97 12.76 -8.31
CA PRO A 34 -6.79 12.95 -9.76
C PRO A 34 -5.41 13.47 -10.18
N GLU A 35 -4.75 14.21 -9.30
CA GLU A 35 -3.42 14.75 -9.61
C GLU A 35 -2.39 13.65 -9.83
N THR A 36 -2.65 12.44 -9.34
CA THR A 36 -1.71 11.34 -9.52
C THR A 36 -1.61 10.87 -10.97
N ARG A 37 -2.59 11.18 -11.79
CA ARG A 37 -2.54 10.80 -13.21
C ARG A 37 -1.34 11.41 -13.92
N ALA A 38 -1.06 12.67 -13.59
CA ALA A 38 0.08 13.35 -14.21
C ALA A 38 1.40 12.75 -13.77
N MET A 39 1.46 12.22 -12.57
CA MET A 39 2.69 11.64 -12.03
C MET A 39 3.07 10.34 -12.72
N PHE A 40 2.12 9.64 -13.30
CA PHE A 40 2.36 8.37 -13.97
C PHE A 40 2.21 8.48 -15.49
N ARG A 41 2.24 9.70 -16.00
CA ARG A 41 1.97 9.93 -17.42
C ARG A 41 3.12 9.49 -18.32
N SER A 42 4.33 9.63 -17.86
CA SER A 42 5.49 9.32 -18.68
C SER A 42 5.91 7.89 -18.47
N GLU A 43 6.53 7.38 -19.46
CA GLU A 43 7.18 6.12 -19.52
C GLU A 43 6.52 4.90 -18.94
N GLY A 44 6.40 3.96 -19.74
CA GLY A 44 6.18 2.57 -19.52
C GLY A 44 5.40 2.23 -18.29
N SER A 45 4.51 3.03 -18.00
CA SER A 45 3.95 3.16 -16.71
C SER A 45 3.31 1.90 -16.18
N GLU A 46 2.83 0.98 -17.03
CA GLU A 46 2.18 -0.22 -16.51
C GLU A 46 3.17 -1.12 -15.77
N LEU A 47 4.38 -1.25 -16.32
CA LEU A 47 5.40 -2.05 -15.67
C LEU A 47 5.87 -1.40 -14.38
N VAL A 48 6.05 -0.08 -14.41
CA VAL A 48 6.47 0.67 -13.22
C VAL A 48 5.42 0.57 -12.13
N LYS A 49 4.14 0.73 -12.49
CA LYS A 49 3.05 0.63 -11.52
C LYS A 49 3.02 -0.73 -10.85
N GLY A 50 3.19 -1.80 -11.64
CA GLY A 50 3.20 -3.14 -11.08
C GLY A 50 4.35 -3.35 -10.12
N SER A 51 5.54 -2.86 -10.46
CA SER A 51 6.70 -2.97 -9.59
C SER A 51 6.52 -2.20 -8.30
N MET A 52 5.99 -0.99 -8.39
CA MET A 52 5.76 -0.18 -7.19
C MET A 52 4.76 -0.83 -6.26
N LEU A 53 3.68 -1.38 -6.82
CA LEU A 53 2.68 -2.04 -5.99
C LEU A 53 3.25 -3.29 -5.34
N ALA A 54 4.00 -4.10 -6.10
CA ALA A 54 4.59 -5.31 -5.55
C ALA A 54 5.54 -5.01 -4.39
N MET A 55 6.39 -4.00 -4.56
CA MET A 55 7.32 -3.60 -3.50
C MET A 55 6.58 -3.07 -2.28
N THR A 56 5.51 -2.33 -2.51
CA THR A 56 4.72 -1.79 -1.42
C THR A 56 4.05 -2.90 -0.63
N ILE A 57 3.48 -3.88 -1.33
CA ILE A 57 2.84 -5.03 -0.67
C ILE A 57 3.86 -5.81 0.15
N GLU A 58 5.06 -6.04 -0.39
CA GLU A 58 6.11 -6.73 0.37
C GLU A 58 6.47 -5.97 1.64
N SER A 59 6.56 -4.65 1.53
CA SER A 59 6.88 -3.82 2.70
C SER A 59 5.78 -3.89 3.75
N ILE A 60 4.53 -3.85 3.31
CA ILE A 60 3.38 -3.94 4.22
C ILE A 60 3.39 -5.29 4.93
N LEU A 61 3.60 -6.37 4.20
CA LEU A 61 3.61 -7.71 4.77
C LEU A 61 4.73 -7.88 5.79
N ASP A 62 5.90 -7.35 5.49
CA ASP A 62 7.02 -7.41 6.42
C ASP A 62 6.76 -6.57 7.66
N PHE A 63 6.21 -5.39 7.47
CA PHE A 63 5.92 -4.47 8.57
C PHE A 63 4.88 -5.08 9.52
N ALA A 64 3.88 -5.75 8.96
CA ALA A 64 2.83 -6.39 9.75
C ALA A 64 3.29 -7.72 10.35
N GLY A 65 4.35 -8.29 9.83
CA GLY A 65 4.84 -9.62 10.25
C GLY A 65 6.14 -9.55 11.02
N GLU A 66 7.16 -10.15 10.45
CA GLU A 66 8.43 -10.36 11.16
C GLU A 66 9.33 -9.14 11.21
N ARG A 67 9.08 -8.15 10.38
CA ARG A 67 9.91 -6.95 10.28
C ARG A 67 11.37 -7.31 10.03
N SER A 68 11.58 -8.16 9.04
CA SER A 68 12.92 -8.68 8.74
C SER A 68 13.81 -7.68 8.00
N GLY A 69 13.26 -6.53 7.62
CA GLY A 69 14.03 -5.48 6.98
C GLY A 69 13.38 -4.85 5.78
N LYS A 70 12.45 -5.56 5.12
CA LYS A 70 11.78 -5.02 3.94
C LYS A 70 10.93 -3.80 4.25
N PHE A 71 10.44 -3.71 5.49
CA PHE A 71 9.67 -2.54 5.90
C PHE A 71 10.48 -1.25 5.80
N ARG A 72 11.80 -1.36 5.80
CA ARG A 72 12.67 -0.19 5.67
C ARG A 72 12.54 0.46 4.30
N MET A 73 12.01 -0.27 3.34
CA MET A 73 11.74 0.29 2.02
C MET A 73 10.77 1.45 2.12
N ILE A 74 9.86 1.41 3.10
CA ILE A 74 8.93 2.52 3.30
C ILE A 74 9.72 3.82 3.57
N THR A 75 10.69 3.75 4.47
CA THR A 75 11.52 4.90 4.81
C THR A 75 12.33 5.37 3.61
N ALA A 76 12.97 4.43 2.91
CA ALA A 76 13.77 4.75 1.74
C ALA A 76 12.92 5.38 0.64
N GLU A 77 11.72 4.87 0.44
CA GLU A 77 10.85 5.37 -0.62
C GLU A 77 10.30 6.76 -0.31
N VAL A 78 10.09 7.08 0.98
CA VAL A 78 9.72 8.45 1.35
C VAL A 78 10.79 9.42 0.84
N ILE A 79 12.05 9.09 1.09
CA ILE A 79 13.15 9.94 0.68
C ILE A 79 13.21 10.05 -0.85
N SER A 80 13.10 8.94 -1.55
CA SER A 80 13.12 8.93 -3.02
C SER A 80 11.98 9.75 -3.62
N HIS A 81 10.78 9.58 -3.08
CA HIS A 81 9.63 10.29 -3.61
C HIS A 81 9.72 11.79 -3.31
N ASP A 82 10.28 12.17 -2.16
CA ASP A 82 10.54 13.58 -1.89
C ASP A 82 11.48 14.18 -2.93
N ALA A 83 12.51 13.42 -3.31
CA ALA A 83 13.47 13.88 -4.31
C ALA A 83 12.83 14.09 -5.68
N TYR A 84 11.78 13.32 -5.98
CA TYR A 84 11.04 13.48 -7.24
C TYR A 84 9.91 14.51 -7.14
N GLY A 85 9.72 15.10 -5.96
CA GLY A 85 8.67 16.09 -5.77
C GLY A 85 7.30 15.53 -5.47
N THR A 86 7.21 14.26 -5.10
CA THR A 86 5.92 13.65 -4.74
C THR A 86 5.49 14.16 -3.38
N PRO A 87 4.29 14.77 -3.26
CA PRO A 87 3.82 15.20 -1.94
C PRO A 87 3.65 14.01 -1.00
N ARG A 88 4.04 14.18 0.24
CA ARG A 88 3.98 13.09 1.21
C ARG A 88 2.57 12.59 1.46
N HIS A 89 1.57 13.47 1.40
CA HIS A 89 0.20 13.02 1.60
C HIS A 89 -0.25 12.05 0.51
N LEU A 90 0.28 12.19 -0.70
CA LEU A 90 -0.03 11.25 -1.77
C LEU A 90 0.72 9.93 -1.59
N PHE A 91 1.95 10.00 -1.09
CA PHE A 91 2.69 8.79 -0.78
C PHE A 91 1.96 7.98 0.29
N LEU A 92 1.52 8.65 1.35
CA LEU A 92 0.77 7.99 2.42
C LEU A 92 -0.57 7.48 1.92
N ALA A 93 -1.24 8.24 1.06
CA ALA A 93 -2.54 7.86 0.54
C ALA A 93 -2.52 6.53 -0.21
N PHE A 94 -1.38 6.20 -0.83
CA PHE A 94 -1.25 4.96 -1.57
C PHE A 94 -1.55 3.74 -0.69
N PHE A 95 -1.05 3.76 0.53
CA PHE A 95 -1.30 2.66 1.48
C PHE A 95 -2.79 2.54 1.80
N GLY A 96 -3.45 3.68 2.02
CA GLY A 96 -4.90 3.67 2.28
C GLY A 96 -5.71 3.21 1.08
N VAL A 97 -5.28 3.58 -0.12
CA VAL A 97 -5.94 3.13 -1.35
C VAL A 97 -5.86 1.62 -1.48
N ILE A 98 -4.71 1.03 -1.13
CA ILE A 98 -4.57 -0.42 -1.16
C ILE A 98 -5.57 -1.07 -0.20
N ALA A 99 -5.66 -0.56 1.03
CA ALA A 99 -6.61 -1.09 2.01
C ALA A 99 -8.04 -0.99 1.53
N ASP A 100 -8.41 0.17 0.99
CA ASP A 100 -9.77 0.37 0.50
C ASP A 100 -10.11 -0.53 -0.67
N THR A 101 -9.14 -0.76 -1.54
CA THR A 101 -9.33 -1.67 -2.69
C THR A 101 -9.57 -3.08 -2.20
N LEU A 102 -8.80 -3.53 -1.23
CA LEU A 102 -8.98 -4.86 -0.65
C LEU A 102 -10.34 -4.98 0.03
N ARG A 103 -10.75 -3.96 0.77
CA ARG A 103 -12.03 -3.98 1.46
C ARG A 103 -13.17 -4.16 0.47
N ASP A 104 -13.15 -3.40 -0.61
CA ASP A 104 -14.20 -3.49 -1.61
C ASP A 104 -14.20 -4.85 -2.30
N LEU A 105 -13.02 -5.38 -2.57
CA LEU A 105 -12.88 -6.66 -3.26
C LEU A 105 -13.35 -7.81 -2.38
N LEU A 106 -13.07 -7.77 -1.10
CA LEU A 106 -13.40 -8.86 -0.18
C LEU A 106 -14.85 -8.82 0.30
N GLY A 107 -15.45 -7.64 0.36
CA GLY A 107 -16.82 -7.53 0.81
C GLY A 107 -17.02 -8.15 2.19
N ALA A 108 -17.87 -9.16 2.28
CA ALA A 108 -18.18 -9.80 3.57
C ALA A 108 -16.98 -10.49 4.20
N GLU A 109 -15.98 -10.82 3.42
CA GLU A 109 -14.76 -11.45 3.95
C GLU A 109 -13.81 -10.45 4.61
N TRP A 110 -14.08 -9.16 4.45
CA TRP A 110 -13.35 -8.11 5.18
C TRP A 110 -13.99 -8.04 6.56
N THR A 111 -13.45 -8.82 7.50
CA THR A 111 -14.00 -8.92 8.86
C THR A 111 -13.63 -7.70 9.68
N ASP A 112 -14.31 -7.57 10.83
CA ASP A 112 -13.98 -6.50 11.78
C ASP A 112 -12.53 -6.60 12.24
N GLU A 113 -12.03 -7.83 12.40
CA GLU A 113 -10.65 -8.04 12.78
C GLU A 113 -9.68 -7.54 11.74
N ILE A 114 -9.94 -7.85 10.47
CA ILE A 114 -9.10 -7.39 9.38
C ILE A 114 -9.13 -5.86 9.31
N ASP A 115 -10.31 -5.28 9.46
CA ASP A 115 -10.48 -3.83 9.42
C ASP A 115 -9.68 -3.15 10.52
N ALA A 116 -9.78 -3.67 11.74
CA ALA A 116 -9.09 -3.07 12.89
C ALA A 116 -7.58 -3.15 12.73
N VAL A 117 -7.07 -4.29 12.27
CA VAL A 117 -5.63 -4.47 12.10
C VAL A 117 -5.10 -3.56 10.99
N TRP A 118 -5.86 -3.42 9.90
CA TRP A 118 -5.44 -2.51 8.82
C TRP A 118 -5.42 -1.06 9.28
N LYS A 119 -6.41 -0.63 10.07
CA LYS A 119 -6.42 0.74 10.58
C LYS A 119 -5.22 1.00 11.48
N GLU A 120 -4.89 0.05 12.33
CA GLU A 120 -3.73 0.17 13.20
C GLU A 120 -2.44 0.22 12.39
N LEU A 121 -2.34 -0.63 11.37
CA LEU A 121 -1.17 -0.66 10.50
C LEU A 121 -0.97 0.68 9.79
N LEU A 122 -2.06 1.25 9.27
CA LEU A 122 -1.97 2.54 8.56
C LEU A 122 -1.50 3.65 9.49
N VAL A 123 -1.95 3.63 10.76
CA VAL A 123 -1.48 4.61 11.75
C VAL A 123 0.02 4.44 11.98
N GLU A 124 0.49 3.21 12.10
CA GLU A 124 1.90 2.95 12.31
C GLU A 124 2.75 3.40 11.12
N ILE A 125 2.26 3.16 9.91
CA ILE A 125 2.97 3.61 8.70
C ILE A 125 3.03 5.13 8.68
N GLU A 126 1.93 5.78 9.03
CA GLU A 126 1.90 7.23 9.10
C GLU A 126 2.93 7.76 10.08
N GLN A 127 3.09 7.10 11.21
CA GLN A 127 4.07 7.50 12.22
C GLN A 127 5.50 7.35 11.70
N VAL A 128 5.77 6.28 10.94
CA VAL A 128 7.08 6.08 10.34
C VAL A 128 7.41 7.21 9.38
N ILE A 129 6.43 7.57 8.54
CA ILE A 129 6.61 8.65 7.57
C ILE A 129 6.80 9.98 8.28
N ALA A 130 6.04 10.22 9.33
CA ALA A 130 6.12 11.47 10.10
C ALA A 130 7.49 11.64 10.75
N ARG A 131 8.10 10.54 11.21
CA ARG A 131 9.43 10.60 11.80
C ARG A 131 10.48 11.04 10.78
N GLN A 132 10.32 10.62 9.53
CA GLN A 132 11.22 11.08 8.48
C GLN A 132 11.08 12.58 8.25
N MET A 133 9.88 13.11 8.41
CA MET A 133 9.66 14.55 8.26
C MET A 133 10.32 15.34 9.39
N ALA A 134 10.39 14.75 10.58
CA ALA A 134 10.95 15.45 11.74
C ALA A 134 12.47 15.52 11.68
N GLU A 135 13.08 14.65 10.92
CA GLU A 135 14.53 14.62 10.76
C GLU A 135 14.95 15.43 9.53
#